data_45439e1301b6157823100d2b6d1b532b
#
_entry.id   45439e1301b6157823100d2b6d1b532b
#
_cell.length_a   1.000
_cell.length_b   1.000
_cell.length_c   1.000
_cell.angle_alpha   90.00
_cell.angle_beta   90.00
_cell.angle_gamma   90.00
#
_symmetry.space_group_name_H-M   'P 1'
#
loop_
_entity.id
_entity.type
_entity.pdbx_description
1 polymer ?
#
loop_
_entity_poly.entity_id
_entity_poly.type
_entity_poly.pdbx_seq_one_letter_code
_entity_poly.pdbx_strand_id
1 'polypeptide(L)'
;KISSTQTEIDEKLKNIYSNLDPWQTTMVARHEDRPKAKFFIDNLFDDFVPLSGDRYYGEDKSVLTGFAKFNGKSVLVIGQEKGEDLDSRIERNFGMMRPEGYRKTIRLMNLANKFNIPIISFIDTPGAYPGVGAEERGQAEAIAKSIECCMELKVPTIAIIIGEGGSG
;
A
#
# COMPACT_ATOMS: atom_id res chain seq x y z
N LYS A 1 -30.44 3.59 -30.37
CA LYS A 1 -30.84 4.20 -29.08
C LYS A 1 -29.93 3.77 -27.92
N ILE A 2 -29.62 2.49 -27.71
CA ILE A 2 -28.74 2.02 -26.59
C ILE A 2 -27.33 2.58 -26.74
N SER A 3 -26.76 2.56 -27.93
CA SER A 3 -25.41 3.08 -28.22
C SER A 3 -25.29 4.60 -27.97
N SER A 4 -26.31 5.39 -28.31
CA SER A 4 -26.31 6.84 -28.09
C SER A 4 -26.36 7.19 -26.58
N THR A 5 -27.15 6.43 -25.82
CA THR A 5 -27.26 6.63 -24.37
C THR A 5 -25.94 6.28 -23.65
N GLN A 6 -25.26 5.22 -24.08
CA GLN A 6 -23.97 4.84 -23.51
C GLN A 6 -22.92 5.94 -23.76
N THR A 7 -22.85 6.49 -24.96
CA THR A 7 -21.93 7.59 -25.29
C THR A 7 -22.19 8.83 -24.44
N GLU A 8 -23.48 9.19 -24.24
CA GLU A 8 -23.84 10.30 -23.35
C GLU A 8 -23.45 10.08 -21.89
N ILE A 9 -23.57 8.83 -21.39
CA ILE A 9 -23.13 8.45 -20.04
C ILE A 9 -21.61 8.61 -19.92
N ASP A 10 -20.87 8.08 -20.87
CA ASP A 10 -19.40 8.11 -20.87
C ASP A 10 -18.87 9.54 -20.93
N GLU A 11 -19.48 10.41 -21.75
CA GLU A 11 -19.14 11.84 -21.82
C GLU A 11 -19.44 12.57 -20.50
N LYS A 12 -20.59 12.32 -19.88
CA LYS A 12 -20.93 12.90 -18.57
C LYS A 12 -20.01 12.44 -17.47
N LEU A 13 -19.69 11.15 -17.42
CA LEU A 13 -18.73 10.60 -16.45
C LEU A 13 -17.36 11.26 -16.62
N LYS A 14 -16.85 11.30 -17.86
CA LYS A 14 -15.58 11.95 -18.16
C LYS A 14 -15.56 13.41 -17.70
N ASN A 15 -16.63 14.16 -17.96
CA ASN A 15 -16.72 15.56 -17.54
C ASN A 15 -16.77 15.70 -16.01
N ILE A 16 -17.53 14.87 -15.31
CA ILE A 16 -17.60 14.89 -13.84
C ILE A 16 -16.23 14.58 -13.25
N TYR A 17 -15.60 13.47 -13.67
CA TYR A 17 -14.33 13.02 -13.09
C TYR A 17 -13.13 13.91 -13.44
N SER A 18 -13.21 14.69 -14.54
CA SER A 18 -12.16 15.66 -14.86
C SER A 18 -12.27 16.99 -14.09
N ASN A 19 -13.38 17.23 -13.39
CA ASN A 19 -13.66 18.47 -12.68
C ASN A 19 -13.97 18.26 -11.17
N LEU A 20 -13.44 17.19 -10.57
CA LEU A 20 -13.63 16.92 -9.14
C LEU A 20 -12.93 18.00 -8.30
N ASP A 21 -13.64 18.47 -7.27
CA ASP A 21 -13.02 19.27 -6.21
C ASP A 21 -12.17 18.40 -5.27
N PRO A 22 -11.35 18.97 -4.35
CA PRO A 22 -10.52 18.21 -3.45
C PRO A 22 -11.27 17.25 -2.54
N TRP A 23 -12.48 17.61 -2.11
CA TRP A 23 -13.33 16.73 -1.28
C TRP A 23 -13.86 15.56 -2.08
N GLN A 24 -14.38 15.79 -3.27
CA GLN A 24 -14.83 14.75 -4.18
C GLN A 24 -13.69 13.79 -4.55
N THR A 25 -12.49 14.31 -4.79
CA THR A 25 -11.29 13.48 -5.03
C THR A 25 -10.99 12.58 -3.83
N THR A 26 -11.09 13.11 -2.60
CA THR A 26 -10.92 12.34 -1.38
C THR A 26 -11.98 11.24 -1.25
N MET A 27 -13.23 11.54 -1.56
CA MET A 27 -14.33 10.56 -1.53
C MET A 27 -14.12 9.43 -2.54
N VAL A 28 -13.63 9.74 -3.75
CA VAL A 28 -13.26 8.73 -4.75
C VAL A 28 -12.10 7.87 -4.26
N ALA A 29 -11.07 8.47 -3.65
CA ALA A 29 -9.92 7.75 -3.11
C ALA A 29 -10.32 6.80 -1.96
N ARG A 30 -11.36 7.14 -1.20
CA ARG A 30 -11.89 6.36 -0.07
C ARG A 30 -13.05 5.43 -0.42
N HIS A 31 -13.43 5.35 -1.70
CA HIS A 31 -14.56 4.51 -2.11
C HIS A 31 -14.32 3.05 -1.69
N GLU A 32 -15.35 2.41 -1.11
CA GLU A 32 -15.21 1.06 -0.55
C GLU A 32 -14.86 0.00 -1.59
N ASP A 33 -15.40 0.11 -2.80
CA ASP A 33 -15.15 -0.80 -3.91
C ASP A 33 -13.86 -0.48 -4.70
N ARG A 34 -13.07 0.51 -4.25
CA ARG A 34 -11.80 0.80 -4.90
C ARG A 34 -10.84 -0.37 -4.75
N PRO A 35 -10.18 -0.82 -5.83
CA PRO A 35 -9.17 -1.89 -5.76
C PRO A 35 -8.07 -1.55 -4.76
N LYS A 36 -7.73 -2.50 -3.89
CA LYS A 36 -6.72 -2.38 -2.84
C LYS A 36 -5.43 -3.07 -3.25
N ALA A 37 -4.39 -3.00 -2.41
CA ALA A 37 -3.07 -3.52 -2.76
C ALA A 37 -3.09 -5.00 -3.18
N LYS A 38 -3.88 -5.83 -2.48
CA LYS A 38 -4.03 -7.24 -2.83
C LYS A 38 -4.49 -7.46 -4.27
N PHE A 39 -5.46 -6.68 -4.74
CA PHE A 39 -5.94 -6.75 -6.13
C PHE A 39 -4.80 -6.51 -7.13
N PHE A 40 -3.97 -5.49 -6.90
CA PHE A 40 -2.85 -5.19 -7.79
C PHE A 40 -1.76 -6.27 -7.70
N ILE A 41 -1.49 -6.81 -6.51
CA ILE A 41 -0.54 -7.90 -6.33
C ILE A 41 -0.97 -9.13 -7.13
N ASP A 42 -2.23 -9.53 -7.00
CA ASP A 42 -2.75 -10.74 -7.65
C ASP A 42 -2.85 -10.62 -9.18
N ASN A 43 -2.97 -9.40 -9.73
CA ASN A 43 -3.18 -9.18 -11.16
C ASN A 43 -1.95 -8.69 -11.94
N LEU A 44 -0.93 -8.14 -11.26
CA LEU A 44 0.26 -7.58 -11.92
C LEU A 44 1.51 -8.43 -11.77
N PHE A 45 1.52 -9.34 -10.81
CA PHE A 45 2.72 -10.10 -10.46
C PHE A 45 2.49 -11.60 -10.54
N ASP A 46 3.54 -12.31 -10.97
CA ASP A 46 3.62 -13.76 -10.91
C ASP A 46 4.44 -14.22 -9.68
N ASP A 47 4.19 -15.43 -9.22
CA ASP A 47 4.96 -16.11 -8.17
C ASP A 47 5.14 -15.26 -6.88
N PHE A 48 4.08 -14.58 -6.42
CA PHE A 48 4.16 -13.81 -5.19
C PHE A 48 4.39 -14.72 -3.98
N VAL A 49 5.52 -14.53 -3.30
CA VAL A 49 5.92 -15.26 -2.09
C VAL A 49 5.82 -14.28 -0.91
N PRO A 50 4.75 -14.37 -0.08
CA PRO A 50 4.58 -13.47 1.05
C PRO A 50 5.64 -13.69 2.12
N LEU A 51 6.15 -12.62 2.71
CA LEU A 51 7.11 -12.64 3.81
C LEU A 51 6.58 -11.81 4.97
N SER A 52 6.30 -12.49 6.07
CA SER A 52 5.65 -11.94 7.26
C SER A 52 6.63 -11.68 8.41
N GLY A 53 6.19 -10.84 9.35
CA GLY A 53 6.85 -10.58 10.62
C GLY A 53 8.06 -9.66 10.55
N ASP A 54 8.20 -8.84 11.57
CA ASP A 54 9.31 -7.89 11.72
C ASP A 54 10.60 -8.54 12.28
N ARG A 55 10.53 -9.78 12.72
CA ARG A 55 11.62 -10.54 13.41
C ARG A 55 11.98 -9.97 14.79
N TYR A 56 11.08 -9.17 15.36
CA TYR A 56 11.29 -8.51 16.63
C TYR A 56 10.11 -8.71 17.59
N TYR A 57 8.90 -8.37 17.14
CA TYR A 57 7.69 -8.44 17.95
C TYR A 57 6.59 -9.30 17.29
N GLY A 58 6.25 -9.03 16.03
CA GLY A 58 5.13 -9.72 15.41
C GLY A 58 4.86 -9.39 13.95
N GLU A 59 3.64 -9.68 13.55
CA GLU A 59 3.11 -9.39 12.21
C GLU A 59 2.17 -8.20 12.25
N ASP A 60 2.24 -7.36 11.22
CA ASP A 60 1.24 -6.34 10.93
C ASP A 60 0.59 -6.62 9.57
N LYS A 61 -0.69 -6.96 9.61
CA LYS A 61 -1.47 -7.32 8.42
C LYS A 61 -1.92 -6.09 7.61
N SER A 62 -1.71 -4.88 8.11
CA SER A 62 -1.99 -3.63 7.37
C SER A 62 -1.03 -3.38 6.21
N VAL A 63 0.04 -4.16 6.09
CA VAL A 63 0.94 -4.13 4.95
C VAL A 63 1.27 -5.54 4.47
N LEU A 64 1.05 -5.78 3.19
CA LEU A 64 1.45 -6.99 2.47
C LEU A 64 2.86 -6.79 1.94
N THR A 65 3.72 -7.79 2.15
CA THR A 65 5.11 -7.73 1.69
C THR A 65 5.54 -9.09 1.16
N GLY A 66 6.32 -9.09 0.10
CA GLY A 66 6.86 -10.33 -0.47
C GLY A 66 7.68 -10.11 -1.72
N PHE A 67 8.38 -11.14 -2.16
CA PHE A 67 9.01 -11.13 -3.47
C PHE A 67 8.08 -11.72 -4.51
N ALA A 68 8.17 -11.20 -5.73
CA ALA A 68 7.35 -11.61 -6.86
C ALA A 68 8.12 -11.46 -8.17
N LYS A 69 7.49 -11.83 -9.28
CA LYS A 69 7.99 -11.51 -10.61
C LYS A 69 7.10 -10.48 -11.30
N PHE A 70 7.72 -9.48 -11.88
CA PHE A 70 7.07 -8.51 -12.77
C PHE A 70 7.74 -8.59 -14.14
N ASN A 71 7.00 -9.04 -15.17
CA ASN A 71 7.54 -9.30 -16.51
C ASN A 71 8.82 -10.17 -16.45
N GLY A 72 8.81 -11.23 -15.67
CA GLY A 72 9.91 -12.18 -15.51
C GLY A 72 11.08 -11.70 -14.64
N LYS A 73 11.06 -10.46 -14.15
CA LYS A 73 12.10 -9.89 -13.27
C LYS A 73 11.65 -9.97 -11.81
N SER A 74 12.57 -10.37 -10.93
CA SER A 74 12.31 -10.38 -9.48
C SER A 74 12.17 -8.96 -8.96
N VAL A 75 11.13 -8.73 -8.14
CA VAL A 75 10.86 -7.46 -7.48
C VAL A 75 10.45 -7.71 -6.03
N LEU A 76 10.74 -6.76 -5.14
CA LEU A 76 10.08 -6.68 -3.84
C LEU A 76 8.78 -5.90 -4.00
N VAL A 77 7.68 -6.46 -3.51
CA VAL A 77 6.38 -5.78 -3.47
C VAL A 77 6.02 -5.46 -2.03
N ILE A 78 5.61 -4.21 -1.81
CA ILE A 78 5.11 -3.69 -0.53
C ILE A 78 3.75 -3.05 -0.82
N GLY A 79 2.69 -3.48 -0.15
CA GLY A 79 1.35 -2.95 -0.38
C GLY A 79 0.61 -2.66 0.92
N GLN A 80 0.25 -1.41 1.16
CA GLN A 80 -0.64 -1.06 2.26
C GLN A 80 -2.04 -1.57 1.96
N GLU A 81 -2.62 -2.32 2.90
CA GLU A 81 -3.85 -3.07 2.70
C GLU A 81 -4.88 -2.75 3.79
N LYS A 82 -6.02 -2.20 3.36
CA LYS A 82 -7.11 -1.78 4.25
C LYS A 82 -8.11 -2.90 4.58
N GLY A 83 -8.16 -3.95 3.76
CA GLY A 83 -9.19 -4.97 3.81
C GLY A 83 -10.44 -4.60 3.00
N GLU A 84 -11.23 -5.61 2.65
CA GLU A 84 -12.40 -5.49 1.78
C GLU A 84 -13.72 -5.40 2.57
N ASP A 85 -13.86 -6.20 3.62
CA ASP A 85 -15.00 -6.23 4.53
C ASP A 85 -14.63 -5.69 5.93
N LEU A 86 -15.62 -5.58 6.81
CA LEU A 86 -15.42 -5.02 8.14
C LEU A 86 -14.40 -5.82 8.97
N ASP A 87 -14.47 -7.16 8.92
CA ASP A 87 -13.61 -8.03 9.72
C ASP A 87 -12.15 -7.90 9.26
N SER A 88 -11.90 -7.97 7.96
CA SER A 88 -10.57 -7.78 7.39
C SER A 88 -10.04 -6.35 7.60
N ARG A 89 -10.91 -5.33 7.60
CA ARG A 89 -10.51 -3.95 7.91
C ARG A 89 -10.08 -3.80 9.37
N ILE A 90 -10.79 -4.41 10.31
CA ILE A 90 -10.41 -4.42 11.72
C ILE A 90 -9.07 -5.15 11.91
N GLU A 91 -8.92 -6.32 11.31
CA GLU A 91 -7.68 -7.10 11.36
C GLU A 91 -6.46 -6.34 10.83
N ARG A 92 -6.67 -5.46 9.83
CA ARG A 92 -5.64 -4.64 9.16
C ARG A 92 -5.56 -3.21 9.70
N ASN A 93 -6.16 -2.93 10.84
CA ASN A 93 -6.21 -1.59 11.44
C ASN A 93 -6.65 -0.49 10.44
N PHE A 94 -7.56 -0.79 9.51
CA PHE A 94 -8.01 0.11 8.44
C PHE A 94 -6.87 0.65 7.55
N GLY A 95 -5.80 -0.11 7.39
CA GLY A 95 -4.60 0.29 6.64
C GLY A 95 -3.63 1.18 7.42
N MET A 96 -3.84 1.33 8.73
CA MET A 96 -2.93 2.08 9.59
C MET A 96 -1.84 1.16 10.13
N MET A 97 -0.60 1.37 9.68
CA MET A 97 0.53 0.54 10.08
C MET A 97 0.95 0.77 11.54
N ARG A 98 1.26 -0.32 12.21
CA ARG A 98 1.91 -0.37 13.52
C ARG A 98 3.43 -0.44 13.36
N PRO A 99 4.22 -0.29 14.45
CA PRO A 99 5.69 -0.38 14.37
C PRO A 99 6.20 -1.65 13.68
N GLU A 100 5.48 -2.76 13.86
CA GLU A 100 5.82 -4.05 13.25
C GLU A 100 5.75 -4.00 11.73
N GLY A 101 4.79 -3.26 11.16
CA GLY A 101 4.65 -3.06 9.73
C GLY A 101 5.84 -2.31 9.14
N TYR A 102 6.24 -1.20 9.76
CA TYR A 102 7.42 -0.43 9.34
C TYR A 102 8.70 -1.27 9.45
N ARG A 103 8.92 -1.97 10.57
CA ARG A 103 10.11 -2.82 10.74
C ARG A 103 10.14 -3.98 9.76
N LYS A 104 9.00 -4.59 9.45
CA LYS A 104 8.89 -5.61 8.41
C LYS A 104 9.31 -5.07 7.05
N THR A 105 8.82 -3.90 6.66
CA THR A 105 9.20 -3.27 5.39
C THR A 105 10.68 -2.92 5.33
N ILE A 106 11.24 -2.33 6.39
CA ILE A 106 12.68 -2.04 6.51
C ILE A 106 13.50 -3.31 6.28
N ARG A 107 13.15 -4.39 6.97
CA ARG A 107 13.85 -5.68 6.84
C ARG A 107 13.87 -6.16 5.39
N LEU A 108 12.73 -6.06 4.69
CA LEU A 108 12.63 -6.55 3.32
C LEU A 108 13.25 -5.58 2.31
N MET A 109 13.18 -4.28 2.52
CA MET A 109 13.89 -3.28 1.72
C MET A 109 15.40 -3.49 1.78
N ASN A 110 15.95 -3.74 2.98
CA ASN A 110 17.37 -4.08 3.13
C ASN A 110 17.75 -5.38 2.42
N LEU A 111 16.87 -6.38 2.44
CA LEU A 111 17.07 -7.63 1.73
C LEU A 111 17.07 -7.41 0.20
N ALA A 112 16.10 -6.65 -0.32
CA ALA A 112 16.03 -6.28 -1.72
C ALA A 112 17.27 -5.50 -2.17
N ASN A 113 17.68 -4.51 -1.37
CA ASN A 113 18.90 -3.73 -1.64
C ASN A 113 20.16 -4.59 -1.68
N LYS A 114 20.28 -5.56 -0.76
CA LYS A 114 21.41 -6.52 -0.72
C LYS A 114 21.51 -7.37 -1.99
N PHE A 115 20.37 -7.76 -2.57
CA PHE A 115 20.32 -8.61 -3.75
C PHE A 115 20.09 -7.86 -5.06
N ASN A 116 20.16 -6.52 -5.04
CA ASN A 116 19.93 -5.65 -6.20
C ASN A 116 18.54 -5.88 -6.84
N ILE A 117 17.51 -6.10 -6.02
CA ILE A 117 16.14 -6.33 -6.46
C ILE A 117 15.36 -5.01 -6.40
N PRO A 118 14.74 -4.55 -7.51
CA PRO A 118 13.89 -3.37 -7.51
C PRO A 118 12.69 -3.49 -6.55
N ILE A 119 12.20 -2.34 -6.08
CA ILE A 119 11.10 -2.25 -5.11
C ILE A 119 9.90 -1.56 -5.74
N ILE A 120 8.71 -2.15 -5.59
CA ILE A 120 7.43 -1.55 -6.00
C ILE A 120 6.55 -1.46 -4.75
N SER A 121 6.08 -0.26 -4.42
CA SER A 121 5.20 -0.03 -3.29
C SER A 121 3.86 0.55 -3.72
N PHE A 122 2.76 0.00 -3.16
CA PHE A 122 1.40 0.49 -3.31
C PHE A 122 0.99 1.21 -2.03
N ILE A 123 0.60 2.48 -2.16
CA ILE A 123 0.29 3.35 -1.03
C ILE A 123 -1.22 3.53 -0.96
N ASP A 124 -1.82 3.10 0.15
CA ASP A 124 -3.21 3.33 0.50
C ASP A 124 -3.40 3.27 2.01
N THR A 125 -3.16 4.38 2.68
CA THR A 125 -3.27 4.49 4.13
C THR A 125 -3.83 5.84 4.57
N PRO A 126 -4.68 5.89 5.61
CA PRO A 126 -5.06 7.14 6.25
C PRO A 126 -3.95 7.73 7.14
N GLY A 127 -2.94 6.93 7.50
CA GLY A 127 -1.83 7.32 8.36
C GLY A 127 -1.30 6.19 9.23
N ALA A 128 -0.38 6.51 10.13
CA ALA A 128 0.13 5.58 11.12
C ALA A 128 -0.91 5.26 12.20
N TYR A 129 -0.86 4.06 12.78
CA TYR A 129 -1.78 3.67 13.86
C TYR A 129 -1.50 4.48 15.15
N PRO A 130 -2.50 5.22 15.69
CA PRO A 130 -2.30 6.14 16.81
C PRO A 130 -2.55 5.52 18.20
N GLY A 131 -2.51 4.20 18.31
CA GLY A 131 -2.85 3.50 19.56
C GLY A 131 -1.70 3.43 20.55
N VAL A 132 -2.03 3.30 21.85
CA VAL A 132 -1.06 3.20 22.96
C VAL A 132 -0.03 2.08 22.70
N GLY A 133 -0.49 0.89 22.27
CA GLY A 133 0.43 -0.20 21.96
C GLY A 133 1.41 0.07 20.83
N ALA A 134 1.11 0.99 19.92
CA ALA A 134 2.07 1.43 18.91
C ALA A 134 3.12 2.37 19.50
N GLU A 135 2.71 3.31 20.37
CA GLU A 135 3.64 4.18 21.08
C GLU A 135 4.59 3.40 22.00
N GLU A 136 4.06 2.43 22.75
CA GLU A 136 4.87 1.54 23.61
C GLU A 136 5.93 0.76 22.85
N ARG A 137 5.69 0.47 21.56
CA ARG A 137 6.61 -0.28 20.71
C ARG A 137 7.40 0.58 19.74
N GLY A 138 7.39 1.90 19.94
CA GLY A 138 8.25 2.86 19.23
C GLY A 138 7.75 3.23 17.82
N GLN A 139 6.49 3.68 17.70
CA GLN A 139 5.89 4.08 16.42
C GLN A 139 6.72 5.15 15.71
N ALA A 140 7.07 6.23 16.42
CA ALA A 140 7.84 7.33 15.84
C ALA A 140 9.24 6.88 15.37
N GLU A 141 9.90 6.04 16.15
CA GLU A 141 11.23 5.48 15.79
C GLU A 141 11.12 4.58 14.56
N ALA A 142 10.10 3.70 14.50
CA ALA A 142 9.91 2.81 13.36
C ALA A 142 9.64 3.59 12.06
N ILE A 143 8.86 4.67 12.12
CA ILE A 143 8.62 5.58 10.99
C ILE A 143 9.94 6.25 10.56
N ALA A 144 10.68 6.86 11.50
CA ALA A 144 11.94 7.54 11.20
C ALA A 144 12.96 6.59 10.56
N LYS A 145 13.08 5.36 11.07
CA LYS A 145 13.96 4.33 10.51
C LYS A 145 13.51 3.86 9.12
N SER A 146 12.22 3.85 8.83
CA SER A 146 11.75 3.49 7.48
C SER A 146 12.13 4.58 6.46
N ILE A 147 12.05 5.86 6.84
CA ILE A 147 12.49 6.99 6.00
C ILE A 147 14.01 6.91 5.75
N GLU A 148 14.81 6.72 6.81
CA GLU A 148 16.26 6.54 6.71
C GLU A 148 16.60 5.39 5.75
N CYS A 149 15.96 4.24 5.91
CA CYS A 149 16.15 3.08 5.02
C CYS A 149 15.82 3.40 3.56
N CYS A 150 14.70 4.09 3.29
CA CYS A 150 14.33 4.50 1.94
C CYS A 150 15.39 5.39 1.27
N MET A 151 16.03 6.28 2.05
CA MET A 151 17.07 7.16 1.52
C MET A 151 18.41 6.45 1.24
N GLU A 152 18.65 5.31 1.88
CA GLU A 152 19.86 4.51 1.70
C GLU A 152 19.77 3.47 0.57
N LEU A 153 18.58 3.26 0.02
CA LEU A 153 18.36 2.30 -1.07
C LEU A 153 19.15 2.69 -2.32
N LYS A 154 19.82 1.70 -2.89
CA LYS A 154 20.59 1.82 -4.14
C LYS A 154 19.90 1.14 -5.33
N VAL A 155 18.75 0.52 -5.09
CA VAL A 155 17.93 -0.13 -6.11
C VAL A 155 16.84 0.79 -6.61
N PRO A 156 16.34 0.62 -7.85
CA PRO A 156 15.18 1.35 -8.34
C PRO A 156 13.96 1.12 -7.43
N THR A 157 13.32 2.21 -7.05
CA THR A 157 12.14 2.18 -6.19
C THR A 157 11.01 2.97 -6.85
N ILE A 158 9.83 2.36 -6.95
CA ILE A 158 8.62 2.96 -7.50
C ILE A 158 7.55 2.95 -6.43
N ALA A 159 6.99 4.13 -6.13
CA ALA A 159 5.87 4.29 -5.22
C ALA A 159 4.62 4.68 -6.01
N ILE A 160 3.51 3.96 -5.84
CA ILE A 160 2.26 4.14 -6.56
C ILE A 160 1.15 4.41 -5.54
N ILE A 161 0.56 5.59 -5.58
CA ILE A 161 -0.60 5.92 -4.74
C ILE A 161 -1.83 5.35 -5.42
N ILE A 162 -2.46 4.36 -4.80
CA ILE A 162 -3.65 3.67 -5.32
C ILE A 162 -4.96 4.09 -4.64
N GLY A 163 -4.86 4.81 -3.55
CA GLY A 163 -5.98 5.32 -2.79
C GLY A 163 -5.61 6.64 -2.12
N GLU A 164 -5.56 6.67 -0.79
CA GLU A 164 -5.11 7.83 -0.04
C GLU A 164 -3.67 7.66 0.45
N GLY A 165 -2.91 8.74 0.45
CA GLY A 165 -1.54 8.82 0.96
C GLY A 165 -1.50 9.67 2.22
N GLY A 166 -1.96 9.12 3.35
CA GLY A 166 -1.86 9.78 4.64
C GLY A 166 -0.44 9.78 5.18
N SER A 167 -0.20 10.60 6.18
CA SER A 167 1.09 10.71 6.86
C SER A 167 1.42 9.47 7.71
N GLY A 168 2.66 9.08 7.71
CA GLY A 168 3.18 7.96 8.54
C GLY A 168 3.99 6.95 7.81
#